data_54161a1bc69499cea6cd9075105e14ee
#
_entry.id   54161a1bc69499cea6cd9075105e14ee
#
_cell.length_a   1.000
_cell.length_b   1.000
_cell.length_c   1.000
_cell.angle_alpha   90.00
_cell.angle_beta   90.00
_cell.angle_gamma   90.00
#
_symmetry.space_group_name_H-M   'P 1'
#
loop_
_entity.id
_entity.type
_entity.pdbx_description
1 polymer ?
#
loop_
_entity_poly.entity_id
_entity_poly.type
_entity_poly.pdbx_seq_one_letter_code
_entity_poly.pdbx_strand_id
1 'polypeptide(L)'
;MKELLRMLKPARHHWRWMAGGIGLGVAVIAANAALMAISGWFIASMAVAGVAQASFNYFFASASIRALAILRALGRYGERLVSHEAAFHILAELRVWLFRRLIPLAPAGLESYAGGDLAGRLRADVDSLENLYLRIIAPLFTGGFTILLAGLFVLVWSGSAALVLVGLLLLAGLLLPLLARHLAAQPGKRSAELAGALRTSVTEGLQGAEELLLLGATDKQTQAVETLSSGLVQQQIRLGQISSLTLAGVTTCGALAM
;
A
#
# COMPACT_ATOMS: atom_id res chain seq x y z
N MET A 1 2.66 15.27 10.72
CA MET A 1 3.52 14.25 11.37
C MET A 1 3.26 14.11 12.87
N LYS A 2 3.18 15.19 13.66
CA LYS A 2 2.90 15.11 15.12
C LYS A 2 1.54 14.48 15.44
N GLU A 3 0.51 14.78 14.66
CA GLU A 3 -0.84 14.22 14.85
C GLU A 3 -0.92 12.73 14.51
N LEU A 4 -0.25 12.30 13.43
CA LEU A 4 -0.13 10.87 13.08
C LEU A 4 0.57 10.07 14.19
N LEU A 5 1.62 10.62 14.78
CA LEU A 5 2.31 10.01 15.92
C LEU A 5 1.44 9.93 17.17
N ARG A 6 0.51 10.88 17.38
CA ARG A 6 -0.48 10.83 18.47
C ARG A 6 -1.53 9.76 18.24
N MET A 7 -1.97 9.56 16.99
CA MET A 7 -2.93 8.51 16.61
C MET A 7 -2.32 7.10 16.69
N LEU A 8 -0.99 6.97 16.55
CA LEU A 8 -0.29 5.70 16.70
C LEU A 8 0.04 5.32 18.16
N LYS A 9 -0.24 6.20 19.15
CA LYS A 9 -0.03 5.86 20.56
C LYS A 9 -0.82 4.62 21.02
N PRO A 10 -2.11 4.44 20.67
CA PRO A 10 -2.83 3.21 20.99
C PRO A 10 -2.20 1.97 20.34
N ALA A 11 -1.75 2.09 19.08
CA ALA A 11 -1.10 0.99 18.35
C ALA A 11 0.14 0.40 19.05
N ARG A 12 0.75 1.16 19.97
CA ARG A 12 1.93 0.72 20.70
C ARG A 12 1.68 -0.49 21.61
N HIS A 13 0.43 -0.75 22.01
CA HIS A 13 0.08 -1.94 22.79
C HIS A 13 0.15 -3.23 21.97
N HIS A 14 -0.11 -3.15 20.65
CA HIS A 14 -0.13 -4.29 19.72
C HIS A 14 1.16 -4.44 18.90
N TRP A 15 2.28 -3.84 19.36
CA TRP A 15 3.56 -3.88 18.64
C TRP A 15 4.05 -5.29 18.30
N ARG A 16 3.71 -6.29 19.14
CA ARG A 16 4.09 -7.70 18.93
C ARG A 16 3.43 -8.28 17.68
N TRP A 17 2.16 -7.97 17.45
CA TRP A 17 1.43 -8.38 16.24
C TRP A 17 1.98 -7.66 15.01
N MET A 18 2.27 -6.37 15.12
CA MET A 18 2.89 -5.59 14.05
C MET A 18 4.28 -6.15 13.69
N ALA A 19 5.12 -6.39 14.69
CA ALA A 19 6.45 -6.97 14.48
C ALA A 19 6.38 -8.38 13.91
N GLY A 20 5.41 -9.20 14.34
CA GLY A 20 5.16 -10.52 13.81
C GLY A 20 4.79 -10.49 12.32
N GLY A 21 3.90 -9.60 11.90
CA GLY A 21 3.52 -9.40 10.50
C GLY A 21 4.72 -8.96 9.65
N ILE A 22 5.49 -7.96 10.12
CA ILE A 22 6.70 -7.49 9.43
C ILE A 22 7.75 -8.62 9.34
N GLY A 23 7.99 -9.35 10.42
CA GLY A 23 8.94 -10.47 10.46
C GLY A 23 8.56 -11.60 9.49
N LEU A 24 7.27 -11.96 9.44
CA LEU A 24 6.77 -12.93 8.45
C LEU A 24 6.91 -12.39 7.02
N GLY A 25 6.65 -11.10 6.78
CA GLY A 25 6.84 -10.47 5.48
C GLY A 25 8.30 -10.56 5.02
N VAL A 26 9.26 -10.24 5.89
CA VAL A 26 10.71 -10.40 5.61
C VAL A 26 11.07 -11.86 5.33
N ALA A 27 10.55 -12.80 6.14
CA ALA A 27 10.80 -14.24 5.93
C ALA A 27 10.26 -14.74 4.59
N VAL A 28 9.09 -14.28 4.16
CA VAL A 28 8.51 -14.61 2.84
C VAL A 28 9.36 -14.09 1.70
N ILE A 29 9.88 -12.86 1.81
CA ILE A 29 10.77 -12.28 0.80
C ILE A 29 12.10 -13.05 0.76
N ALA A 30 12.68 -13.37 1.92
CA ALA A 30 13.90 -14.19 2.01
C ALA A 30 13.69 -15.58 1.40
N ALA A 31 12.56 -16.24 1.68
CA ALA A 31 12.21 -17.54 1.07
C ALA A 31 12.07 -17.44 -0.46
N ASN A 32 11.51 -16.33 -0.96
CA ASN A 32 11.41 -16.10 -2.41
C ASN A 32 12.78 -15.88 -3.05
N ALA A 33 13.65 -15.10 -2.42
CA ALA A 33 15.03 -14.89 -2.89
C ALA A 33 15.83 -16.21 -2.87
N ALA A 34 15.72 -16.99 -1.80
CA ALA A 34 16.37 -18.31 -1.70
C ALA A 34 15.86 -19.29 -2.78
N LEU A 35 14.54 -19.28 -3.06
CA LEU A 35 13.95 -20.08 -4.12
C LEU A 35 14.53 -19.72 -5.49
N MET A 36 14.66 -18.42 -5.81
CA MET A 36 15.26 -17.96 -7.06
C MET A 36 16.74 -18.34 -7.14
N ALA A 37 17.51 -18.16 -6.06
CA ALA A 37 18.92 -18.49 -6.00
C ALA A 37 19.16 -19.99 -6.19
N ILE A 38 18.40 -20.85 -5.49
CA ILE A 38 18.53 -22.32 -5.63
C ILE A 38 18.09 -22.77 -7.02
N SER A 39 17.03 -22.19 -7.60
CA SER A 39 16.60 -22.51 -8.95
C SER A 39 17.65 -22.13 -9.99
N GLY A 40 18.26 -20.95 -9.87
CA GLY A 40 19.35 -20.51 -10.75
C GLY A 40 20.59 -21.38 -10.62
N TRP A 41 21.01 -21.69 -9.38
CA TRP A 41 22.12 -22.62 -9.11
C TRP A 41 21.85 -24.01 -9.69
N PHE A 42 20.63 -24.53 -9.55
CA PHE A 42 20.24 -25.83 -10.07
C PHE A 42 20.38 -25.91 -11.60
N ILE A 43 19.87 -24.91 -12.32
CA ILE A 43 19.96 -24.83 -13.79
C ILE A 43 21.42 -24.74 -14.22
N ALA A 44 22.21 -23.86 -13.60
CA ALA A 44 23.62 -23.69 -13.91
C ALA A 44 24.41 -24.97 -13.65
N SER A 45 24.17 -25.63 -12.50
CA SER A 45 24.84 -26.90 -12.14
C SER A 45 24.51 -28.05 -13.07
N MET A 46 23.24 -28.14 -13.53
CA MET A 46 22.85 -29.12 -14.55
C MET A 46 23.55 -28.88 -15.89
N ALA A 47 23.66 -27.61 -16.32
CA ALA A 47 24.35 -27.26 -17.54
C ALA A 47 25.84 -27.66 -17.49
N VAL A 48 26.52 -27.37 -16.37
CA VAL A 48 27.93 -27.76 -16.16
C VAL A 48 28.10 -29.28 -16.13
N ALA A 49 27.22 -30.01 -15.42
CA ALA A 49 27.26 -31.47 -15.35
C ALA A 49 27.03 -32.11 -16.72
N GLY A 50 26.12 -31.54 -17.54
CA GLY A 50 25.87 -32.00 -18.91
C GLY A 50 27.10 -31.87 -19.82
N VAL A 51 27.81 -30.75 -19.76
CA VAL A 51 29.06 -30.52 -20.51
C VAL A 51 30.16 -31.46 -20.03
N ALA A 52 30.25 -31.68 -18.70
CA ALA A 52 31.25 -32.54 -18.09
C ALA A 52 30.91 -34.06 -18.19
N GLN A 53 29.73 -34.40 -18.73
CA GLN A 53 29.18 -35.80 -18.76
C GLN A 53 29.17 -36.46 -17.36
N ALA A 54 29.02 -35.66 -16.30
CA ALA A 54 29.00 -36.07 -14.91
C ALA A 54 27.59 -36.36 -14.41
N SER A 55 27.43 -37.31 -13.48
CA SER A 55 26.15 -37.52 -12.83
C SER A 55 25.82 -36.35 -11.89
N PHE A 56 24.60 -35.82 -11.97
CA PHE A 56 24.13 -34.75 -11.13
C PHE A 56 22.98 -35.21 -10.23
N ASN A 57 23.12 -35.01 -8.93
CA ASN A 57 22.06 -35.36 -7.97
C ASN A 57 21.01 -34.25 -7.91
N TYR A 58 19.93 -34.37 -8.67
CA TYR A 58 18.82 -33.40 -8.74
C TYR A 58 17.85 -33.48 -7.56
N PHE A 59 17.92 -34.56 -6.75
CA PHE A 59 16.93 -34.82 -5.69
C PHE A 59 16.92 -33.72 -4.60
N PHE A 60 18.12 -33.35 -4.11
CA PHE A 60 18.25 -32.32 -3.08
C PHE A 60 17.75 -30.94 -3.56
N ALA A 61 18.13 -30.54 -4.77
CA ALA A 61 17.72 -29.27 -5.35
C ALA A 61 16.20 -29.21 -5.56
N SER A 62 15.61 -30.26 -6.14
CA SER A 62 14.18 -30.35 -6.38
C SER A 62 13.36 -30.36 -5.07
N ALA A 63 13.84 -31.06 -4.05
CA ALA A 63 13.23 -31.08 -2.72
C ALA A 63 13.26 -29.70 -2.05
N SER A 64 14.40 -29.01 -2.12
CA SER A 64 14.58 -27.66 -1.55
C SER A 64 13.68 -26.63 -2.24
N ILE A 65 13.59 -26.66 -3.57
CA ILE A 65 12.71 -25.77 -4.35
C ILE A 65 11.24 -25.99 -3.93
N ARG A 66 10.83 -27.26 -3.82
CA ARG A 66 9.46 -27.61 -3.40
C ARG A 66 9.16 -27.13 -1.97
N ALA A 67 10.08 -27.39 -1.03
CA ALA A 67 9.95 -26.95 0.35
C ALA A 67 9.85 -25.43 0.46
N LEU A 68 10.70 -24.69 -0.24
CA LEU A 68 10.66 -23.21 -0.24
C LEU A 68 9.39 -22.67 -0.91
N ALA A 69 8.88 -23.31 -1.96
CA ALA A 69 7.63 -22.91 -2.59
C ALA A 69 6.43 -23.05 -1.62
N ILE A 70 6.38 -24.17 -0.88
CA ILE A 70 5.35 -24.38 0.17
C ILE A 70 5.53 -23.37 1.29
N LEU A 71 6.74 -23.21 1.81
CA LEU A 71 7.04 -22.25 2.88
C LEU A 71 6.65 -20.82 2.50
N ARG A 72 6.94 -20.40 1.27
CA ARG A 72 6.53 -19.10 0.73
C ARG A 72 5.01 -18.95 0.70
N ALA A 73 4.27 -19.97 0.27
CA ALA A 73 2.81 -19.91 0.19
C ALA A 73 2.19 -19.82 1.58
N LEU A 74 2.60 -20.68 2.51
CA LEU A 74 2.15 -20.69 3.90
C LEU A 74 2.57 -19.41 4.64
N GLY A 75 3.81 -18.96 4.43
CA GLY A 75 4.32 -17.72 5.02
C GLY A 75 3.52 -16.49 4.56
N ARG A 76 3.16 -16.39 3.28
CA ARG A 76 2.32 -15.30 2.76
C ARG A 76 0.91 -15.33 3.36
N TYR A 77 0.34 -16.52 3.53
CA TYR A 77 -0.95 -16.65 4.21
C TYR A 77 -0.86 -16.21 5.66
N GLY A 78 0.15 -16.69 6.39
CA GLY A 78 0.40 -16.30 7.78
C GLY A 78 0.68 -14.80 7.94
N GLU A 79 1.48 -14.22 7.05
CA GLU A 79 1.75 -12.78 7.04
C GLU A 79 0.46 -11.97 6.89
N ARG A 80 -0.40 -12.32 5.94
CA ARG A 80 -1.70 -11.65 5.77
C ARG A 80 -2.57 -11.78 7.01
N LEU A 81 -2.68 -12.98 7.58
CA LEU A 81 -3.50 -13.22 8.76
C LEU A 81 -3.03 -12.37 9.95
N VAL A 82 -1.73 -12.38 10.24
CA VAL A 82 -1.14 -11.63 11.36
C VAL A 82 -1.20 -10.12 11.13
N SER A 83 -0.98 -9.66 9.90
CA SER A 83 -1.03 -8.23 9.57
C SER A 83 -2.46 -7.68 9.65
N HIS A 84 -3.47 -8.43 9.19
CA HIS A 84 -4.86 -8.03 9.33
C HIS A 84 -5.33 -8.07 10.79
N GLU A 85 -4.92 -9.07 11.57
CA GLU A 85 -5.22 -9.14 12.99
C GLU A 85 -4.63 -7.94 13.74
N ALA A 86 -3.38 -7.57 13.43
CA ALA A 86 -2.75 -6.36 13.96
C ALA A 86 -3.58 -5.10 13.61
N ALA A 87 -4.03 -4.99 12.36
CA ALA A 87 -4.84 -3.86 11.91
C ALA A 87 -6.18 -3.79 12.66
N PHE A 88 -6.89 -4.90 12.82
CA PHE A 88 -8.17 -4.94 13.54
C PHE A 88 -8.04 -4.57 15.01
N HIS A 89 -7.00 -5.02 15.68
CA HIS A 89 -6.72 -4.62 17.06
C HIS A 89 -6.49 -3.11 17.18
N ILE A 90 -5.70 -2.53 16.27
CA ILE A 90 -5.44 -1.08 16.22
C ILE A 90 -6.74 -0.31 15.98
N LEU A 91 -7.58 -0.77 15.04
CA LEU A 91 -8.86 -0.13 14.72
C LEU A 91 -9.83 -0.19 15.90
N ALA A 92 -9.93 -1.33 16.58
CA ALA A 92 -10.79 -1.48 17.76
C ALA A 92 -10.41 -0.51 18.88
N GLU A 93 -9.11 -0.43 19.20
CA GLU A 93 -8.61 0.52 20.20
C GLU A 93 -8.82 1.98 19.80
N LEU A 94 -8.60 2.29 18.52
CA LEU A 94 -8.77 3.63 18.00
C LEU A 94 -10.23 4.09 18.03
N ARG A 95 -11.19 3.20 17.70
CA ARG A 95 -12.63 3.48 17.81
C ARG A 95 -13.02 3.83 19.25
N VAL A 96 -12.57 3.03 20.23
CA VAL A 96 -12.82 3.29 21.65
C VAL A 96 -12.18 4.59 22.12
N TRP A 97 -10.92 4.84 21.71
CA TRP A 97 -10.20 6.06 22.05
C TRP A 97 -10.90 7.30 21.48
N LEU A 98 -11.34 7.24 20.22
CA LEU A 98 -12.03 8.33 19.55
C LEU A 98 -13.37 8.61 20.20
N PHE A 99 -14.16 7.57 20.48
CA PHE A 99 -15.45 7.69 21.15
C PHE A 99 -15.32 8.34 22.53
N ARG A 100 -14.34 7.92 23.33
CA ARG A 100 -14.05 8.56 24.63
C ARG A 100 -13.68 10.05 24.53
N ARG A 101 -13.13 10.48 23.40
CA ARG A 101 -12.80 11.89 23.15
C ARG A 101 -14.01 12.71 22.68
N LEU A 102 -14.99 12.06 22.06
CA LEU A 102 -16.19 12.72 21.58
C LEU A 102 -17.26 12.89 22.66
N ILE A 103 -17.38 11.96 23.59
CA ILE A 103 -18.37 12.02 24.70
C ILE A 103 -18.36 13.38 25.42
N PRO A 104 -17.22 13.95 25.83
CA PRO A 104 -17.21 15.22 26.54
C PRO A 104 -17.65 16.44 25.70
N LEU A 105 -17.70 16.29 24.36
CA LEU A 105 -18.13 17.36 23.45
C LEU A 105 -19.64 17.37 23.21
N ALA A 106 -20.34 16.30 23.61
CA ALA A 106 -21.79 16.20 23.49
C ALA A 106 -22.51 16.98 24.65
N PRO A 107 -23.72 17.57 24.41
CA PRO A 107 -24.37 17.72 23.11
C PRO A 107 -23.87 18.94 22.31
N ALA A 108 -23.50 20.04 22.99
CA ALA A 108 -23.30 21.37 22.40
C ALA A 108 -22.23 21.42 21.29
N GLY A 109 -21.14 20.69 21.44
CA GLY A 109 -20.04 20.66 20.41
C GLY A 109 -20.37 19.83 19.19
N LEU A 110 -21.46 19.04 19.21
CA LEU A 110 -21.86 18.15 18.13
C LEU A 110 -23.16 18.56 17.43
N GLU A 111 -23.84 19.57 17.92
CA GLU A 111 -25.13 20.05 17.37
C GLU A 111 -25.04 20.51 15.91
N SER A 112 -23.88 21.03 15.49
CA SER A 112 -23.63 21.44 14.10
C SER A 112 -23.47 20.31 13.11
N TYR A 113 -23.34 19.05 13.59
CA TYR A 113 -23.17 17.87 12.76
C TYR A 113 -24.45 17.03 12.80
N ALA A 114 -25.03 16.73 11.64
CA ALA A 114 -26.09 15.74 11.57
C ALA A 114 -25.52 14.39 12.06
N GLY A 115 -26.21 13.74 13.04
CA GLY A 115 -25.66 12.55 13.73
C GLY A 115 -25.24 11.42 12.79
N GLY A 116 -25.91 11.26 11.65
CA GLY A 116 -25.52 10.28 10.61
C GLY A 116 -24.26 10.66 9.83
N ASP A 117 -24.03 11.94 9.57
CA ASP A 117 -22.84 12.42 8.86
C ASP A 117 -21.58 12.26 9.73
N LEU A 118 -21.67 12.60 11.02
CA LEU A 118 -20.57 12.42 11.96
C LEU A 118 -20.16 10.94 12.09
N ALA A 119 -21.14 10.04 12.25
CA ALA A 119 -20.88 8.61 12.34
C ALA A 119 -20.27 8.05 11.05
N GLY A 120 -20.73 8.50 9.87
CA GLY A 120 -20.19 8.13 8.57
C GLY A 120 -18.75 8.59 8.37
N ARG A 121 -18.44 9.85 8.75
CA ARG A 121 -17.07 10.41 8.68
C ARG A 121 -16.12 9.68 9.61
N LEU A 122 -16.52 9.45 10.86
CA LEU A 122 -15.73 8.72 11.84
C LEU A 122 -15.39 7.31 11.36
N ARG A 123 -16.34 6.60 10.76
CA ARG A 123 -16.11 5.29 10.19
C ARG A 123 -15.11 5.36 9.04
N ALA A 124 -15.30 6.27 8.09
CA ALA A 124 -14.40 6.43 6.95
C ALA A 124 -12.97 6.81 7.37
N ASP A 125 -12.82 7.69 8.36
CA ASP A 125 -11.52 8.11 8.89
C ASP A 125 -10.81 6.96 9.60
N VAL A 126 -11.53 6.16 10.38
CA VAL A 126 -10.99 4.96 11.05
C VAL A 126 -10.56 3.91 10.02
N ASP A 127 -11.40 3.61 9.03
CA ASP A 127 -11.09 2.63 7.98
C ASP A 127 -9.90 3.10 7.10
N SER A 128 -9.68 4.42 6.97
CA SER A 128 -8.49 4.96 6.30
C SER A 128 -7.19 4.65 7.03
N LEU A 129 -7.22 4.52 8.36
CA LEU A 129 -6.05 4.19 9.18
C LEU A 129 -5.63 2.71 9.08
N GLU A 130 -6.56 1.80 8.79
CA GLU A 130 -6.23 0.43 8.40
C GLU A 130 -5.32 0.42 7.17
N ASN A 131 -5.73 1.17 6.14
CA ASN A 131 -4.94 1.30 4.92
C ASN A 131 -3.57 1.93 5.16
N LEU A 132 -3.45 2.87 6.12
CA LEU A 132 -2.17 3.46 6.50
C LEU A 132 -1.20 2.40 7.04
N TYR A 133 -1.66 1.53 7.95
CA TYR A 133 -0.81 0.47 8.48
C TYR A 133 -0.43 -0.57 7.42
N LEU A 134 -1.43 -1.15 6.74
CA LEU A 134 -1.22 -2.25 5.80
C LEU A 134 -0.49 -1.83 4.52
N ARG A 135 -0.74 -0.62 4.02
CA ARG A 135 -0.21 -0.16 2.73
C ARG A 135 1.01 0.74 2.83
N ILE A 136 1.30 1.30 4.01
CA ILE A 136 2.43 2.24 4.15
C ILE A 136 3.40 1.74 5.21
N ILE A 137 2.95 1.52 6.46
CA ILE A 137 3.85 1.20 7.58
C ILE A 137 4.47 -0.18 7.40
N ALA A 138 3.67 -1.22 7.25
CA ALA A 138 4.17 -2.59 7.13
C ALA A 138 5.10 -2.77 5.92
N PRO A 139 4.76 -2.35 4.67
CA PRO A 139 5.67 -2.45 3.53
C PRO A 139 6.95 -1.63 3.67
N LEU A 140 6.89 -0.45 4.32
CA LEU A 140 8.08 0.38 4.53
C LEU A 140 9.11 -0.33 5.42
N PHE A 141 8.68 -0.90 6.55
CA PHE A 141 9.56 -1.64 7.43
C PHE A 141 10.03 -2.96 6.79
N THR A 142 9.13 -3.72 6.19
CA THR A 142 9.48 -4.97 5.48
C THR A 142 10.47 -4.70 4.35
N GLY A 143 10.22 -3.68 3.53
CA GLY A 143 11.12 -3.26 2.46
C GLY A 143 12.47 -2.79 2.98
N GLY A 144 12.50 -1.95 4.02
CA GLY A 144 13.73 -1.47 4.63
C GLY A 144 14.60 -2.62 5.18
N PHE A 145 14.02 -3.56 5.92
CA PHE A 145 14.72 -4.75 6.39
C PHE A 145 15.21 -5.63 5.24
N THR A 146 14.41 -5.78 4.18
CA THR A 146 14.80 -6.56 3.00
C THR A 146 16.00 -5.94 2.29
N ILE A 147 15.99 -4.62 2.09
CA ILE A 147 17.11 -3.89 1.47
C ILE A 147 18.38 -4.07 2.31
N LEU A 148 18.25 -3.93 3.65
CA LEU A 148 19.37 -4.11 4.55
C LEU A 148 19.96 -5.53 4.46
N LEU A 149 19.12 -6.56 4.55
CA LEU A 149 19.55 -7.96 4.51
C LEU A 149 20.15 -8.33 3.15
N ALA A 150 19.51 -7.91 2.06
CA ALA A 150 20.02 -8.15 0.70
C ALA A 150 21.36 -7.44 0.48
N GLY A 151 21.47 -6.18 0.92
CA GLY A 151 22.73 -5.42 0.85
C GLY A 151 23.86 -6.08 1.63
N LEU A 152 23.60 -6.49 2.88
CA LEU A 152 24.58 -7.20 3.70
C LEU A 152 24.99 -8.56 3.09
N PHE A 153 24.03 -9.29 2.53
CA PHE A 153 24.32 -10.57 1.88
C PHE A 153 25.26 -10.40 0.68
N VAL A 154 24.95 -9.45 -0.22
CA VAL A 154 25.77 -9.22 -1.42
C VAL A 154 27.11 -8.58 -1.09
N LEU A 155 27.19 -7.79 -0.01
CA LEU A 155 28.41 -7.13 0.46
C LEU A 155 29.54 -8.14 0.76
N VAL A 156 29.18 -9.34 1.24
CA VAL A 156 30.14 -10.44 1.53
C VAL A 156 30.87 -10.92 0.25
N TRP A 157 30.22 -10.80 -0.91
CA TRP A 157 30.77 -11.28 -2.19
C TRP A 157 31.42 -10.14 -2.98
N SER A 158 30.79 -8.96 -3.03
CA SER A 158 31.30 -7.81 -3.79
C SER A 158 30.71 -6.50 -3.27
N GLY A 159 31.56 -5.61 -2.82
CA GLY A 159 31.15 -4.27 -2.34
C GLY A 159 30.53 -3.41 -3.45
N SER A 160 31.04 -3.50 -4.69
CA SER A 160 30.49 -2.76 -5.83
C SER A 160 29.10 -3.25 -6.22
N ALA A 161 28.89 -4.56 -6.26
CA ALA A 161 27.58 -5.14 -6.54
C ALA A 161 26.56 -4.80 -5.45
N ALA A 162 26.96 -4.84 -4.17
CA ALA A 162 26.10 -4.44 -3.05
C ALA A 162 25.66 -2.97 -3.16
N LEU A 163 26.57 -2.09 -3.54
CA LEU A 163 26.28 -0.66 -3.71
C LEU A 163 25.27 -0.41 -4.84
N VAL A 164 25.44 -1.08 -5.99
CA VAL A 164 24.50 -0.98 -7.11
C VAL A 164 23.13 -1.55 -6.73
N LEU A 165 23.08 -2.74 -6.09
CA LEU A 165 21.84 -3.36 -5.64
C LEU A 165 21.06 -2.46 -4.67
N VAL A 166 21.73 -2.00 -3.60
CA VAL A 166 21.11 -1.12 -2.60
C VAL A 166 20.67 0.20 -3.23
N GLY A 167 21.48 0.78 -4.13
CA GLY A 167 21.15 1.98 -4.87
C GLY A 167 19.87 1.83 -5.70
N LEU A 168 19.75 0.74 -6.47
CA LEU A 168 18.55 0.44 -7.27
C LEU A 168 17.32 0.19 -6.40
N LEU A 169 17.47 -0.54 -5.30
CA LEU A 169 16.36 -0.81 -4.37
C LEU A 169 15.91 0.45 -3.63
N LEU A 170 16.82 1.35 -3.24
CA LEU A 170 16.47 2.64 -2.65
C LEU A 170 15.82 3.57 -3.69
N LEU A 171 16.29 3.57 -4.91
CA LEU A 171 15.66 4.29 -6.02
C LEU A 171 14.22 3.83 -6.21
N ALA A 172 13.99 2.52 -6.29
CA ALA A 172 12.67 1.93 -6.49
C ALA A 172 11.75 2.09 -5.28
N GLY A 173 12.26 1.84 -4.05
CA GLY A 173 11.46 1.79 -2.83
C GLY A 173 11.24 3.14 -2.15
N LEU A 174 12.12 4.13 -2.38
CA LEU A 174 12.05 5.42 -1.71
C LEU A 174 11.92 6.59 -2.69
N LEU A 175 12.86 6.73 -3.63
CA LEU A 175 12.94 7.91 -4.48
C LEU A 175 11.77 8.00 -5.45
N LEU A 176 11.45 6.92 -6.18
CA LEU A 176 10.33 6.91 -7.13
C LEU A 176 8.96 7.14 -6.45
N PRO A 177 8.61 6.50 -5.30
CA PRO A 177 7.36 6.80 -4.59
C PRO A 177 7.31 8.22 -4.03
N LEU A 178 8.42 8.79 -3.54
CA LEU A 178 8.45 10.18 -3.07
C LEU A 178 8.24 11.16 -4.21
N LEU A 179 8.85 10.93 -5.37
CA LEU A 179 8.64 11.73 -6.56
C LEU A 179 7.19 11.64 -7.06
N ALA A 180 6.64 10.42 -7.11
CA ALA A 180 5.24 10.20 -7.47
C ALA A 180 4.29 10.93 -6.53
N ARG A 181 4.53 10.87 -5.21
CA ARG A 181 3.76 11.61 -4.23
C ARG A 181 3.80 13.12 -4.47
N HIS A 182 4.96 13.66 -4.78
CA HIS A 182 5.12 15.09 -5.06
C HIS A 182 4.35 15.50 -6.32
N LEU A 183 4.48 14.74 -7.40
CA LEU A 183 3.78 14.98 -8.66
C LEU A 183 2.26 14.78 -8.54
N ALA A 184 1.79 13.81 -7.75
CA ALA A 184 0.38 13.51 -7.53
C ALA A 184 -0.31 14.48 -6.56
N ALA A 185 0.42 15.31 -5.80
CA ALA A 185 -0.17 16.15 -4.74
C ALA A 185 -1.20 17.14 -5.28
N GLN A 186 -0.89 17.86 -6.35
CA GLN A 186 -1.78 18.84 -6.97
C GLN A 186 -2.98 18.18 -7.68
N PRO A 187 -2.79 17.19 -8.58
CA PRO A 187 -3.90 16.48 -9.20
C PRO A 187 -4.80 15.78 -8.18
N GLY A 188 -4.23 15.22 -7.12
CA GLY A 188 -4.97 14.57 -6.04
C GLY A 188 -5.89 15.53 -5.27
N LYS A 189 -5.36 16.70 -4.90
CA LYS A 189 -6.16 17.74 -4.24
C LYS A 189 -7.33 18.19 -5.14
N ARG A 190 -7.05 18.47 -6.40
CA ARG A 190 -8.05 18.93 -7.36
C ARG A 190 -9.10 17.84 -7.66
N SER A 191 -8.70 16.58 -7.70
CA SER A 191 -9.62 15.44 -7.83
C SER A 191 -10.57 15.35 -6.63
N ALA A 192 -10.10 15.55 -5.41
CA ALA A 192 -10.92 15.54 -4.20
C ALA A 192 -11.92 16.72 -4.18
N GLU A 193 -11.49 17.92 -4.56
CA GLU A 193 -12.34 19.10 -4.68
C GLU A 193 -13.46 18.90 -5.71
N LEU A 194 -13.11 18.41 -6.91
CA LEU A 194 -14.08 18.14 -7.97
C LEU A 194 -15.06 17.02 -7.59
N ALA A 195 -14.59 15.95 -6.92
CA ALA A 195 -15.45 14.88 -6.45
C ALA A 195 -16.44 15.37 -5.37
N GLY A 196 -16.01 16.28 -4.50
CA GLY A 196 -16.88 16.95 -3.53
C GLY A 196 -17.95 17.81 -4.22
N ALA A 197 -17.53 18.68 -5.14
CA ALA A 197 -18.43 19.54 -5.90
C ALA A 197 -19.44 18.72 -6.75
N LEU A 198 -18.98 17.66 -7.39
CA LEU A 198 -19.85 16.76 -8.16
C LEU A 198 -20.91 16.11 -7.27
N ARG A 199 -20.51 15.60 -6.09
CA ARG A 199 -21.44 15.01 -5.12
C ARG A 199 -22.50 16.03 -4.67
N THR A 200 -22.09 17.24 -4.32
CA THR A 200 -23.00 18.32 -3.92
C THR A 200 -23.95 18.65 -5.04
N SER A 201 -23.45 18.89 -6.26
CA SER A 201 -24.27 19.24 -7.43
C SER A 201 -25.29 18.16 -7.78
N VAL A 202 -24.91 16.86 -7.71
CA VAL A 202 -25.83 15.74 -7.94
C VAL A 202 -26.89 15.69 -6.83
N THR A 203 -26.49 15.83 -5.57
CA THR A 203 -27.42 15.78 -4.43
C THR A 203 -28.44 16.94 -4.49
N GLU A 204 -27.97 18.16 -4.71
CA GLU A 204 -28.83 19.34 -4.86
C GLU A 204 -29.74 19.22 -6.08
N GLY A 205 -29.24 18.72 -7.20
CA GLY A 205 -30.05 18.48 -8.40
C GLY A 205 -31.14 17.44 -8.21
N LEU A 206 -30.89 16.38 -7.41
CA LEU A 206 -31.89 15.37 -7.09
C LEU A 206 -32.91 15.89 -6.07
N GLN A 207 -32.48 16.66 -5.08
CA GLN A 207 -33.37 17.26 -4.08
C GLN A 207 -34.27 18.35 -4.67
N GLY A 208 -33.75 19.15 -5.59
CA GLY A 208 -34.48 20.18 -6.31
C GLY A 208 -35.03 19.75 -7.67
N ALA A 209 -35.16 18.43 -7.94
CA ALA A 209 -35.54 17.93 -9.26
C ALA A 209 -36.91 18.45 -9.74
N GLU A 210 -37.88 18.57 -8.84
CA GLU A 210 -39.20 19.13 -9.16
C GLU A 210 -39.11 20.57 -9.59
N GLU A 211 -38.37 21.40 -8.88
CA GLU A 211 -38.15 22.81 -9.19
C GLU A 211 -37.38 23.00 -10.50
N LEU A 212 -36.36 22.14 -10.76
CA LEU A 212 -35.59 22.16 -12.00
C LEU A 212 -36.47 21.83 -13.21
N LEU A 213 -37.40 20.87 -13.05
CA LEU A 213 -38.37 20.53 -14.09
C LEU A 213 -39.36 21.69 -14.35
N LEU A 214 -39.91 22.29 -13.31
CA LEU A 214 -40.83 23.40 -13.41
C LEU A 214 -40.23 24.66 -14.05
N LEU A 215 -38.95 24.89 -13.78
CA LEU A 215 -38.17 26.03 -14.31
C LEU A 215 -37.51 25.73 -15.67
N GLY A 216 -37.61 24.52 -16.18
CA GLY A 216 -36.94 24.09 -17.44
C GLY A 216 -35.42 24.17 -17.35
N ALA A 217 -34.83 24.01 -16.14
CA ALA A 217 -33.41 24.22 -15.85
C ALA A 217 -32.62 22.88 -15.78
N THR A 218 -33.23 21.76 -16.14
CA THR A 218 -32.61 20.43 -16.12
C THR A 218 -31.38 20.32 -17.00
N ASP A 219 -31.38 20.92 -18.19
CA ASP A 219 -30.24 20.88 -19.11
C ASP A 219 -29.03 21.63 -18.54
N LYS A 220 -29.27 22.76 -17.87
CA LYS A 220 -28.21 23.55 -17.21
C LYS A 220 -27.57 22.75 -16.07
N GLN A 221 -28.38 22.05 -15.27
CA GLN A 221 -27.89 21.20 -14.19
C GLN A 221 -27.09 20.01 -14.73
N THR A 222 -27.60 19.36 -15.79
CA THR A 222 -26.90 18.25 -16.46
C THR A 222 -25.53 18.70 -17.00
N GLN A 223 -25.48 19.86 -17.67
CA GLN A 223 -24.23 20.43 -18.17
C GLN A 223 -23.23 20.77 -17.05
N ALA A 224 -23.69 21.23 -15.91
CA ALA A 224 -22.83 21.47 -14.74
C ALA A 224 -22.24 20.18 -14.21
N VAL A 225 -23.04 19.12 -14.06
CA VAL A 225 -22.60 17.77 -13.66
C VAL A 225 -21.59 17.19 -14.65
N GLU A 226 -21.86 17.29 -15.96
CA GLU A 226 -20.94 16.82 -17.02
C GLU A 226 -19.60 17.56 -16.97
N THR A 227 -19.60 18.88 -16.76
CA THR A 227 -18.38 19.67 -16.65
C THR A 227 -17.53 19.25 -15.44
N LEU A 228 -18.17 19.06 -14.28
CA LEU A 228 -17.49 18.57 -13.08
C LEU A 228 -16.96 17.15 -13.24
N SER A 229 -17.76 16.27 -13.86
CA SER A 229 -17.39 14.87 -14.14
C SER A 229 -16.21 14.79 -15.10
N SER A 230 -16.23 15.52 -16.21
CA SER A 230 -15.13 15.54 -17.18
C SER A 230 -13.83 16.09 -16.56
N GLY A 231 -13.93 17.14 -15.77
CA GLY A 231 -12.80 17.67 -14.98
C GLY A 231 -12.22 16.64 -14.02
N LEU A 232 -13.08 15.91 -13.31
CA LEU A 232 -12.67 14.82 -12.39
C LEU A 232 -11.94 13.71 -13.13
N VAL A 233 -12.50 13.22 -14.24
CA VAL A 233 -11.90 12.17 -15.09
C VAL A 233 -10.52 12.60 -15.58
N GLN A 234 -10.34 13.86 -16.00
CA GLN A 234 -9.03 14.35 -16.43
C GLN A 234 -7.98 14.31 -15.32
N GLN A 235 -8.34 14.65 -14.06
CA GLN A 235 -7.41 14.52 -12.94
C GLN A 235 -7.11 13.06 -12.61
N GLN A 236 -8.10 12.17 -12.69
CA GLN A 236 -7.91 10.74 -12.48
C GLN A 236 -6.98 10.11 -13.52
N ILE A 237 -7.10 10.50 -14.80
CA ILE A 237 -6.18 10.08 -15.86
C ILE A 237 -4.74 10.50 -15.53
N ARG A 238 -4.51 11.74 -15.10
CA ARG A 238 -3.18 12.21 -14.70
C ARG A 238 -2.61 11.41 -13.52
N LEU A 239 -3.42 11.13 -12.51
CA LEU A 239 -3.02 10.29 -11.38
C LEU A 239 -2.69 8.87 -11.82
N GLY A 240 -3.48 8.30 -12.73
CA GLY A 240 -3.24 7.00 -13.36
C GLY A 240 -1.91 6.96 -14.12
N GLN A 241 -1.59 7.99 -14.91
CA GLN A 241 -0.31 8.11 -15.61
C GLN A 241 0.88 8.15 -14.66
N ILE A 242 0.81 8.97 -13.59
CA ILE A 242 1.87 9.04 -12.57
C ILE A 242 2.05 7.68 -11.90
N SER A 243 0.97 7.01 -11.53
CA SER A 243 1.01 5.67 -10.92
C SER A 243 1.63 4.63 -11.86
N SER A 244 1.21 4.61 -13.12
CA SER A 244 1.73 3.66 -14.12
C SER A 244 3.20 3.87 -14.42
N LEU A 245 3.66 5.13 -14.56
CA LEU A 245 5.08 5.45 -14.76
C LEU A 245 5.93 5.06 -13.53
N THR A 246 5.39 5.29 -12.32
CA THR A 246 6.07 4.88 -11.09
C THR A 246 6.20 3.36 -11.02
N LEU A 247 5.13 2.63 -11.33
CA LEU A 247 5.16 1.17 -11.36
C LEU A 247 6.13 0.63 -12.40
N ALA A 248 6.15 1.20 -13.60
CA ALA A 248 7.11 0.86 -14.66
C ALA A 248 8.56 1.09 -14.18
N GLY A 249 8.84 2.24 -13.56
CA GLY A 249 10.17 2.52 -13.00
C GLY A 249 10.58 1.54 -11.91
N VAL A 250 9.68 1.22 -10.98
CA VAL A 250 9.94 0.24 -9.90
C VAL A 250 10.22 -1.14 -10.48
N THR A 251 9.42 -1.61 -11.45
CA THR A 251 9.62 -2.92 -12.08
C THR A 251 10.92 -2.98 -12.88
N THR A 252 11.28 -1.90 -13.58
CA THR A 252 12.56 -1.81 -14.31
C THR A 252 13.74 -1.85 -13.35
N CYS A 253 13.72 -1.08 -12.27
CA CYS A 253 14.77 -1.14 -11.24
C CYS A 253 14.88 -2.53 -10.61
N GLY A 254 13.75 -3.21 -10.37
CA GLY A 254 13.74 -4.58 -9.87
C GLY A 254 14.36 -5.58 -10.85
N ALA A 255 14.06 -5.44 -12.15
CA ALA A 255 14.65 -6.28 -13.19
C ALA A 255 16.17 -6.05 -13.36
N LEU A 256 16.64 -4.81 -13.21
CA LEU A 256 18.08 -4.48 -13.26
C LEU A 256 18.85 -4.91 -12.01
N ALA A 257 18.15 -5.11 -10.89
CA ALA A 257 18.74 -5.56 -9.63
C ALA A 257 18.90 -7.10 -9.55
N MET A 258 18.32 -7.85 -10.48
CA MET A 258 18.45 -9.32 -10.62
C MET A 258 19.61 -9.70 -11.53
#